data_ed1f931c3131e767b7e5e57ec0ec2398
#
_entry.id   ed1f931c3131e767b7e5e57ec0ec2398
#
_cell.length_a   1.000
_cell.length_b   1.000
_cell.length_c   1.000
_cell.angle_alpha   90.00
_cell.angle_beta   90.00
_cell.angle_gamma   90.00
#
_symmetry.space_group_name_H-M   'P 1'
#
loop_
_entity.id
_entity.type
_entity.pdbx_description
1 polymer ?
#
loop_
_entity_poly.entity_id
_entity_poly.type
_entity_poly.pdbx_seq_one_letter_code
_entity_poly.pdbx_strand_id
1 'polypeptide(L)'
;MLRTHRQALMLGAVVLTAASACAKGDKPADTARTDSSAAMAPAPAPAAPAPAAASGTGMVDPGTASAADLVALGVSDSVAAAVVAGRPYTSMTGVDKILAKTMSEARRDSVYARLWIPIDLNKASKEEILLIPGVGAKMLHEFEEYRPYKSIEQFRREIGKYVDKAELARLEQYVAIK
;
A
#
# COMPACT_ATOMS: atom_id res chain seq x y z
N MET A 1 30.49 -33.77 13.26
CA MET A 1 31.56 -32.77 13.27
C MET A 1 30.95 -31.43 13.65
N LEU A 2 31.20 -31.05 14.92
CA LEU A 2 30.78 -29.76 15.51
C LEU A 2 31.65 -28.63 14.93
N ARG A 3 31.05 -27.51 14.56
CA ARG A 3 31.73 -26.22 14.49
C ARG A 3 30.85 -25.12 15.08
N THR A 4 31.15 -24.83 16.32
CA THR A 4 30.86 -23.62 17.08
C THR A 4 31.71 -22.44 16.57
N HIS A 5 31.11 -21.29 16.31
CA HIS A 5 31.80 -19.98 16.31
C HIS A 5 30.81 -18.94 16.79
N ARG A 6 30.94 -18.56 18.03
CA ARG A 6 31.60 -17.38 18.63
C ARG A 6 30.88 -16.07 18.38
N GLN A 7 30.22 -15.71 19.48
CA GLN A 7 29.73 -14.34 19.78
C GLN A 7 30.90 -13.37 19.81
N ALA A 8 30.68 -12.17 19.31
CA ALA A 8 31.48 -10.99 19.64
C ALA A 8 30.50 -9.88 20.08
N LEU A 9 30.47 -9.68 21.42
CA LEU A 9 29.99 -8.48 22.08
C LEU A 9 30.95 -7.33 21.74
N MET A 10 30.41 -6.19 21.32
CA MET A 10 31.11 -4.90 21.44
C MET A 10 30.16 -3.93 22.13
N LEU A 11 30.50 -3.68 23.41
CA LEU A 11 30.07 -2.51 24.17
C LEU A 11 30.88 -1.30 23.67
N GLY A 12 30.22 -0.19 23.46
CA GLY A 12 30.87 1.11 23.24
C GLY A 12 30.02 2.21 23.84
N ALA A 13 30.57 2.82 24.90
CA ALA A 13 29.94 3.75 25.83
C ALA A 13 29.83 5.16 25.27
N VAL A 14 28.75 5.83 25.62
CA VAL A 14 28.60 7.15 26.28
C VAL A 14 29.52 8.30 25.86
N VAL A 15 28.95 9.39 25.39
CA VAL A 15 29.31 10.76 25.85
C VAL A 15 28.08 11.67 25.78
N LEU A 16 27.73 12.17 26.96
CA LEU A 16 26.80 13.27 27.25
C LEU A 16 27.57 14.59 27.10
N THR A 17 27.01 15.57 26.41
CA THR A 17 27.35 16.99 26.69
C THR A 17 26.11 17.85 26.53
N ALA A 18 25.73 18.44 27.67
CA ALA A 18 24.77 19.53 27.81
C ALA A 18 25.51 20.87 27.65
N ALA A 19 24.89 21.84 27.03
CA ALA A 19 25.18 23.26 27.30
C ALA A 19 23.94 24.13 26.98
N SER A 20 23.45 24.72 28.06
CA SER A 20 22.50 25.83 28.14
C SER A 20 23.07 27.11 27.53
N ALA A 21 22.19 27.95 26.98
CA ALA A 21 22.27 29.40 27.12
C ALA A 21 20.93 30.07 26.82
N CYS A 22 20.35 30.66 27.87
CA CYS A 22 19.29 31.65 27.79
C CYS A 22 19.86 33.01 27.34
N ALA A 23 19.13 33.78 26.56
CA ALA A 23 19.20 35.22 26.56
C ALA A 23 17.82 35.84 26.30
N LYS A 24 17.43 36.70 27.25
CA LYS A 24 16.28 37.57 27.31
C LYS A 24 16.60 38.92 26.64
N GLY A 25 15.61 39.65 26.18
CA GLY A 25 15.69 41.05 25.78
C GLY A 25 14.53 41.44 24.86
N ASP A 26 13.56 41.95 25.36
CA ASP A 26 12.93 43.28 25.55
C ASP A 26 12.21 43.87 24.31
N LYS A 27 10.95 44.21 24.57
CA LYS A 27 10.06 45.10 23.82
C LYS A 27 10.39 46.58 24.21
N PRO A 28 10.11 47.64 23.40
CA PRO A 28 8.75 48.15 23.31
C PRO A 28 8.30 48.80 21.97
N ALA A 29 7.04 48.77 21.79
CA ALA A 29 6.01 49.80 21.44
C ALA A 29 6.21 50.82 20.32
N ASP A 30 5.13 50.91 19.56
CA ASP A 30 4.34 52.07 19.08
C ASP A 30 4.68 52.62 17.68
N THR A 31 3.75 52.60 16.79
CA THR A 31 2.91 53.69 16.32
C THR A 31 2.11 53.31 15.08
N ALA A 32 0.83 53.60 15.14
CA ALA A 32 -0.17 53.49 14.08
C ALA A 32 0.22 54.28 12.78
N ARG A 33 -0.18 53.72 11.64
CA ARG A 33 -0.78 54.50 10.53
C ARG A 33 -1.57 53.60 9.58
N THR A 34 -2.80 53.91 9.49
CA THR A 34 -3.84 53.61 8.52
C THR A 34 -3.31 53.86 7.11
N ASP A 35 -3.40 52.89 6.20
CA ASP A 35 -3.77 53.24 4.83
C ASP A 35 -4.48 52.06 4.14
N SER A 36 -5.62 52.43 3.59
CA SER A 36 -6.57 51.64 2.87
C SER A 36 -5.96 51.26 1.52
N SER A 37 -5.73 49.97 1.27
CA SER A 37 -5.57 49.48 -0.09
C SER A 37 -6.37 48.22 -0.28
N ALA A 38 -7.33 48.29 -1.19
CA ALA A 38 -8.25 47.22 -1.55
C ALA A 38 -7.47 45.98 -1.95
N ALA A 39 -7.51 44.95 -1.09
CA ALA A 39 -7.04 43.63 -1.40
C ALA A 39 -8.07 42.93 -2.28
N MET A 40 -7.75 42.79 -3.53
CA MET A 40 -8.38 41.89 -4.50
C MET A 40 -8.34 40.46 -3.92
N ALA A 41 -9.51 39.88 -3.69
CA ALA A 41 -9.65 38.51 -3.21
C ALA A 41 -8.93 37.55 -4.18
N PRO A 42 -8.11 36.62 -3.69
CA PRO A 42 -7.58 35.55 -4.53
C PRO A 42 -8.73 34.66 -5.01
N ALA A 43 -8.75 34.38 -6.31
CA ALA A 43 -9.67 33.45 -6.93
C ALA A 43 -9.60 32.09 -6.21
N PRO A 44 -10.72 31.38 -6.04
CA PRO A 44 -10.69 30.07 -5.42
C PRO A 44 -9.80 29.13 -6.24
N ALA A 45 -8.83 28.53 -5.59
CA ALA A 45 -8.01 27.47 -6.17
C ALA A 45 -8.94 26.34 -6.65
N PRO A 46 -8.63 25.67 -7.78
CA PRO A 46 -9.40 24.54 -8.23
C PRO A 46 -9.49 23.50 -7.11
N ALA A 47 -10.71 23.14 -6.72
CA ALA A 47 -10.97 22.12 -5.73
C ALA A 47 -10.21 20.84 -6.11
N ALA A 48 -9.36 20.36 -5.22
CA ALA A 48 -8.77 19.05 -5.35
C ALA A 48 -9.90 18.03 -5.57
N PRO A 49 -9.76 17.06 -6.48
CA PRO A 49 -10.78 16.04 -6.68
C PRO A 49 -11.02 15.33 -5.34
N ALA A 50 -12.30 15.29 -4.92
CA ALA A 50 -12.72 14.60 -3.73
C ALA A 50 -12.22 13.14 -3.80
N PRO A 51 -11.78 12.56 -2.67
CA PRO A 51 -11.37 11.17 -2.65
C PRO A 51 -12.52 10.30 -3.15
N ALA A 52 -12.28 9.58 -4.24
CA ALA A 52 -13.24 8.63 -4.78
C ALA A 52 -13.52 7.58 -3.71
N ALA A 53 -14.80 7.43 -3.36
CA ALA A 53 -15.28 6.49 -2.37
C ALA A 53 -14.73 5.08 -2.65
N ALA A 54 -14.16 4.49 -1.61
CA ALA A 54 -13.68 3.12 -1.61
C ALA A 54 -14.78 2.17 -2.09
N SER A 55 -14.56 1.52 -3.21
CA SER A 55 -15.46 0.51 -3.74
C SER A 55 -15.47 -0.71 -2.82
N GLY A 56 -16.59 -0.99 -2.28
CA GLY A 56 -17.26 -2.08 -1.55
C GLY A 56 -16.55 -3.36 -1.09
N THR A 57 -15.23 -3.53 -1.17
CA THR A 57 -14.54 -4.75 -0.71
C THR A 57 -13.55 -4.51 0.45
N GLY A 58 -13.47 -3.31 0.97
CA GLY A 58 -12.46 -2.96 1.98
C GLY A 58 -11.04 -2.84 1.43
N MET A 59 -10.82 -3.18 0.16
CA MET A 59 -9.54 -3.04 -0.52
C MET A 59 -9.44 -1.71 -1.28
N VAL A 60 -8.27 -1.12 -1.23
CA VAL A 60 -7.93 0.11 -1.95
C VAL A 60 -7.47 -0.25 -3.37
N ASP A 61 -8.01 0.44 -4.38
CA ASP A 61 -7.59 0.24 -5.77
C ASP A 61 -6.36 1.12 -6.06
N PRO A 62 -5.21 0.57 -6.44
CA PRO A 62 -4.01 1.34 -6.78
C PRO A 62 -4.21 2.27 -7.98
N GLY A 63 -5.20 1.99 -8.84
CA GLY A 63 -5.57 2.84 -9.97
C GLY A 63 -6.15 4.18 -9.55
N THR A 64 -6.82 4.25 -8.39
CA THR A 64 -7.56 5.42 -7.91
C THR A 64 -7.06 5.97 -6.57
N ALA A 65 -6.33 5.18 -5.78
CA ALA A 65 -5.81 5.55 -4.46
C ALA A 65 -5.01 6.85 -4.48
N SER A 66 -5.17 7.71 -3.50
CA SER A 66 -4.29 8.87 -3.33
C SER A 66 -2.90 8.43 -2.83
N ALA A 67 -1.88 9.29 -2.99
CA ALA A 67 -0.57 9.02 -2.41
C ALA A 67 -0.65 8.87 -0.88
N ALA A 68 -1.52 9.64 -0.21
CA ALA A 68 -1.75 9.54 1.24
C ALA A 68 -2.34 8.19 1.64
N ASP A 69 -3.28 7.63 0.86
CA ASP A 69 -3.84 6.30 1.12
C ASP A 69 -2.75 5.22 1.03
N LEU A 70 -1.87 5.31 0.03
CA LEU A 70 -0.75 4.38 -0.13
C LEU A 70 0.24 4.47 1.04
N VAL A 71 0.55 5.69 1.50
CA VAL A 71 1.40 5.90 2.68
C VAL A 71 0.76 5.31 3.94
N ALA A 72 -0.55 5.46 4.12
CA ALA A 72 -1.30 4.85 5.22
C ALA A 72 -1.27 3.30 5.20
N LEU A 73 -1.01 2.69 4.04
CA LEU A 73 -0.77 1.25 3.88
C LEU A 73 0.68 0.83 4.21
N GLY A 74 1.55 1.77 4.56
CA GLY A 74 2.96 1.51 4.88
C GLY A 74 3.91 1.60 3.70
N VAL A 75 3.49 2.19 2.58
CA VAL A 75 4.33 2.51 1.43
C VAL A 75 5.03 3.86 1.69
N SER A 76 6.30 4.01 1.31
CA SER A 76 6.99 5.30 1.47
C SER A 76 6.48 6.35 0.48
N ASP A 77 6.60 7.65 0.81
CA ASP A 77 6.13 8.74 -0.04
C ASP A 77 6.66 8.67 -1.48
N SER A 78 7.95 8.35 -1.64
CA SER A 78 8.58 8.24 -2.96
C SER A 78 8.00 7.08 -3.78
N VAL A 79 7.69 5.96 -3.14
CA VAL A 79 7.09 4.78 -3.79
C VAL A 79 5.61 5.03 -4.06
N ALA A 80 4.89 5.68 -3.15
CA ALA A 80 3.50 6.09 -3.36
C ALA A 80 3.38 7.03 -4.58
N ALA A 81 4.27 8.03 -4.68
CA ALA A 81 4.34 8.90 -5.86
C ALA A 81 4.63 8.12 -7.15
N ALA A 82 5.54 7.13 -7.10
CA ALA A 82 5.84 6.28 -8.25
C ALA A 82 4.65 5.41 -8.67
N VAL A 83 3.87 4.89 -7.70
CA VAL A 83 2.63 4.14 -7.99
C VAL A 83 1.60 5.07 -8.63
N VAL A 84 1.40 6.27 -8.12
CA VAL A 84 0.46 7.24 -8.72
C VAL A 84 0.89 7.62 -10.14
N ALA A 85 2.19 7.84 -10.37
CA ALA A 85 2.74 8.21 -11.69
C ALA A 85 2.70 7.06 -12.71
N GLY A 86 2.69 5.80 -12.25
CA GLY A 86 2.68 4.61 -13.11
C GLY A 86 1.30 4.22 -13.66
N ARG A 87 0.25 4.97 -13.37
CA ARG A 87 -1.13 4.71 -13.84
C ARG A 87 -1.28 4.94 -15.34
N PRO A 88 -2.23 4.24 -15.99
CA PRO A 88 -3.24 3.31 -15.44
C PRO A 88 -2.71 1.89 -15.21
N TYR A 89 -3.29 1.17 -14.24
CA TYR A 89 -2.99 -0.24 -13.99
C TYR A 89 -4.12 -1.14 -14.47
N THR A 90 -3.77 -2.17 -15.23
CA THR A 90 -4.69 -3.24 -15.65
C THR A 90 -4.58 -4.47 -14.76
N SER A 91 -3.47 -4.59 -14.01
CA SER A 91 -3.20 -5.70 -13.09
C SER A 91 -2.22 -5.32 -11.99
N MET A 92 -2.13 -6.15 -10.96
CA MET A 92 -1.18 -5.98 -9.85
C MET A 92 0.28 -6.15 -10.24
N THR A 93 0.59 -6.81 -11.35
CA THR A 93 1.99 -6.96 -11.82
C THR A 93 2.66 -5.62 -12.10
N GLY A 94 1.90 -4.63 -12.58
CA GLY A 94 2.41 -3.27 -12.78
C GLY A 94 2.80 -2.59 -11.47
N VAL A 95 1.97 -2.74 -10.44
CA VAL A 95 2.21 -2.22 -9.10
C VAL A 95 3.38 -2.96 -8.43
N ASP A 96 3.39 -4.31 -8.54
CA ASP A 96 4.46 -5.15 -7.98
C ASP A 96 5.84 -4.76 -8.48
N LYS A 97 5.99 -4.49 -9.78
CA LYS A 97 7.26 -4.04 -10.38
C LYS A 97 7.81 -2.76 -9.73
N ILE A 98 6.95 -1.89 -9.21
CA ILE A 98 7.35 -0.68 -8.51
C ILE A 98 7.72 -1.00 -7.06
N LEU A 99 6.85 -1.72 -6.34
CA LEU A 99 7.03 -2.05 -4.94
C LEU A 99 8.22 -2.98 -4.71
N ALA A 100 8.46 -3.95 -5.59
CA ALA A 100 9.55 -4.91 -5.49
C ALA A 100 10.95 -4.29 -5.56
N LYS A 101 11.08 -3.07 -6.08
CA LYS A 101 12.37 -2.35 -6.11
C LYS A 101 12.85 -1.94 -4.72
N THR A 102 11.94 -1.78 -3.77
CA THR A 102 12.23 -1.18 -2.45
C THR A 102 11.67 -1.97 -1.27
N MET A 103 10.78 -2.92 -1.53
CA MET A 103 10.08 -3.68 -0.48
C MET A 103 10.35 -5.18 -0.63
N SER A 104 10.55 -5.85 0.52
CA SER A 104 10.59 -7.31 0.57
C SER A 104 9.23 -7.92 0.25
N GLU A 105 9.19 -9.19 -0.16
CA GLU A 105 7.96 -9.93 -0.44
C GLU A 105 6.97 -9.88 0.72
N ALA A 106 7.38 -10.24 1.93
CA ALA A 106 6.51 -10.20 3.11
C ALA A 106 5.91 -8.81 3.38
N ARG A 107 6.64 -7.74 3.04
CA ARG A 107 6.12 -6.38 3.18
C ARG A 107 5.13 -6.04 2.07
N ARG A 108 5.36 -6.51 0.85
CA ARG A 108 4.40 -6.38 -0.26
C ARG A 108 3.11 -7.12 0.05
N ASP A 109 3.18 -8.35 0.60
CA ASP A 109 2.00 -9.13 1.01
C ASP A 109 1.13 -8.37 2.01
N SER A 110 1.78 -7.69 2.98
CA SER A 110 1.06 -6.84 3.94
C SER A 110 0.33 -5.66 3.28
N VAL A 111 0.90 -5.10 2.22
CA VAL A 111 0.27 -4.05 1.41
C VAL A 111 -0.85 -4.64 0.56
N TYR A 112 -0.62 -5.77 -0.11
CA TYR A 112 -1.60 -6.44 -0.99
C TYR A 112 -2.81 -6.96 -0.24
N ALA A 113 -2.70 -7.22 1.07
CA ALA A 113 -3.84 -7.54 1.92
C ALA A 113 -4.89 -6.40 1.97
N ARG A 114 -4.53 -5.19 1.55
CA ARG A 114 -5.39 -4.00 1.59
C ARG A 114 -5.39 -3.18 0.29
N LEU A 115 -4.48 -3.46 -0.63
CA LEU A 115 -4.33 -2.77 -1.92
C LEU A 115 -4.39 -3.80 -3.03
N TRP A 116 -5.45 -3.80 -3.86
CA TRP A 116 -5.61 -4.82 -4.86
C TRP A 116 -6.51 -4.40 -6.04
N ILE A 117 -6.21 -4.96 -7.21
CA ILE A 117 -7.08 -4.96 -8.38
C ILE A 117 -7.60 -6.38 -8.55
N PRO A 118 -8.93 -6.65 -8.43
CA PRO A 118 -9.46 -8.01 -8.61
C PRO A 118 -9.08 -8.59 -9.98
N ILE A 119 -8.45 -9.77 -9.95
CA ILE A 119 -8.01 -10.47 -11.17
C ILE A 119 -9.13 -11.32 -11.76
N ASP A 120 -9.31 -11.30 -13.08
CA ASP A 120 -10.19 -12.25 -13.77
C ASP A 120 -9.54 -13.63 -13.78
N LEU A 121 -10.05 -14.56 -12.95
CA LEU A 121 -9.46 -15.90 -12.81
C LEU A 121 -9.35 -16.66 -14.13
N ASN A 122 -10.21 -16.41 -15.09
CA ASN A 122 -10.19 -17.11 -16.37
C ASN A 122 -9.06 -16.62 -17.29
N LYS A 123 -8.54 -15.41 -17.05
CA LYS A 123 -7.52 -14.76 -17.89
C LYS A 123 -6.21 -14.48 -17.15
N ALA A 124 -6.24 -14.48 -15.82
CA ALA A 124 -5.08 -14.15 -15.00
C ALA A 124 -3.89 -15.07 -15.31
N SER A 125 -2.71 -14.49 -15.40
CA SER A 125 -1.45 -15.23 -15.53
C SER A 125 -1.08 -15.90 -14.20
N LYS A 126 -0.15 -16.86 -14.26
CA LYS A 126 0.39 -17.52 -13.06
C LYS A 126 1.03 -16.52 -12.09
N GLU A 127 1.75 -15.57 -12.66
CA GLU A 127 2.42 -14.53 -11.91
C GLU A 127 1.43 -13.64 -11.17
N GLU A 128 0.30 -13.29 -11.80
CA GLU A 128 -0.76 -12.51 -11.15
C GLU A 128 -1.41 -13.25 -9.99
N ILE A 129 -1.67 -14.55 -10.17
CA ILE A 129 -2.26 -15.39 -9.11
C ILE A 129 -1.29 -15.54 -7.93
N LEU A 130 0.01 -15.70 -8.22
CA LEU A 130 1.05 -15.82 -7.17
C LEU A 130 1.29 -14.51 -6.40
N LEU A 131 0.81 -13.37 -6.88
CA LEU A 131 0.83 -12.11 -6.12
C LEU A 131 -0.24 -12.05 -5.03
N ILE A 132 -1.24 -12.93 -5.06
CA ILE A 132 -2.25 -12.99 -3.99
C ILE A 132 -1.55 -13.48 -2.70
N PRO A 133 -1.57 -12.69 -1.60
CA PRO A 133 -0.93 -13.09 -0.37
C PRO A 133 -1.36 -14.47 0.12
N GLY A 134 -0.40 -15.33 0.44
CA GLY A 134 -0.66 -16.70 0.90
C GLY A 134 -0.95 -17.72 -0.20
N VAL A 135 -1.05 -17.31 -1.46
CA VAL A 135 -1.20 -18.24 -2.60
C VAL A 135 0.16 -18.72 -3.07
N GLY A 136 0.47 -19.98 -2.79
CA GLY A 136 1.67 -20.65 -3.29
C GLY A 136 1.38 -21.55 -4.50
N ALA A 137 2.42 -22.24 -4.98
CA ALA A 137 2.35 -23.10 -6.16
C ALA A 137 1.24 -24.16 -6.10
N LYS A 138 0.94 -24.70 -4.91
CA LYS A 138 -0.14 -25.67 -4.73
C LYS A 138 -1.51 -25.03 -5.01
N MET A 139 -1.80 -23.90 -4.41
CA MET A 139 -3.07 -23.22 -4.62
C MET A 139 -3.20 -22.65 -6.04
N LEU A 140 -2.08 -22.20 -6.64
CA LEU A 140 -2.04 -21.83 -8.05
C LEU A 140 -2.52 -22.98 -8.94
N HIS A 141 -2.04 -24.21 -8.68
CA HIS A 141 -2.47 -25.41 -9.43
C HIS A 141 -3.98 -25.61 -9.34
N GLU A 142 -4.54 -25.53 -8.13
CA GLU A 142 -5.98 -25.66 -7.93
C GLU A 142 -6.78 -24.56 -8.66
N PHE A 143 -6.28 -23.32 -8.65
CA PHE A 143 -6.93 -22.25 -9.39
C PHE A 143 -6.93 -22.48 -10.91
N GLU A 144 -5.89 -23.08 -11.45
CA GLU A 144 -5.80 -23.38 -12.89
C GLU A 144 -6.61 -24.61 -13.28
N GLU A 145 -6.67 -25.64 -12.43
CA GLU A 145 -7.33 -26.91 -12.71
C GLU A 145 -8.83 -26.74 -12.97
N TYR A 146 -9.47 -25.84 -12.24
CA TYR A 146 -10.93 -25.63 -12.34
C TYR A 146 -11.35 -24.58 -13.37
N ARG A 147 -10.41 -24.07 -14.17
CA ARG A 147 -10.74 -23.16 -15.27
C ARG A 147 -11.45 -23.90 -16.42
N PRO A 148 -12.44 -23.27 -17.08
CA PRO A 148 -12.98 -21.93 -16.82
C PRO A 148 -14.00 -21.89 -15.68
N TYR A 149 -13.88 -20.90 -14.80
CA TYR A 149 -14.89 -20.62 -13.79
C TYR A 149 -16.10 -19.93 -14.44
N LYS A 150 -17.29 -20.42 -14.17
CA LYS A 150 -18.55 -19.88 -14.68
C LYS A 150 -19.20 -18.90 -13.70
N SER A 151 -18.90 -19.02 -12.41
CA SER A 151 -19.44 -18.18 -11.36
C SER A 151 -18.58 -18.21 -10.10
N ILE A 152 -18.79 -17.25 -9.19
CA ILE A 152 -18.12 -17.21 -7.90
C ILE A 152 -18.55 -18.37 -7.00
N GLU A 153 -19.76 -18.89 -7.17
CA GLU A 153 -20.24 -20.06 -6.44
C GLU A 153 -19.48 -21.34 -6.85
N GLN A 154 -19.08 -21.44 -8.11
CA GLN A 154 -18.19 -22.52 -8.55
C GLN A 154 -16.83 -22.39 -7.88
N PHE A 155 -16.25 -21.19 -7.86
CA PHE A 155 -15.00 -20.93 -7.15
C PHE A 155 -15.10 -21.33 -5.67
N ARG A 156 -16.14 -20.90 -4.97
CA ARG A 156 -16.41 -21.26 -3.57
C ARG A 156 -16.46 -22.77 -3.36
N ARG A 157 -17.14 -23.48 -4.24
CA ARG A 157 -17.32 -24.92 -4.14
C ARG A 157 -16.03 -25.68 -4.37
N GLU A 158 -15.26 -25.29 -5.39
CA GLU A 158 -14.04 -26.02 -5.76
C GLU A 158 -12.87 -25.67 -4.84
N ILE A 159 -12.60 -24.38 -4.63
CA ILE A 159 -11.48 -23.93 -3.79
C ILE A 159 -11.76 -24.15 -2.30
N GLY A 160 -13.01 -24.08 -1.87
CA GLY A 160 -13.41 -24.39 -0.49
C GLY A 160 -13.14 -25.84 -0.05
N LYS A 161 -12.72 -26.72 -0.96
CA LYS A 161 -12.23 -28.07 -0.61
C LYS A 161 -10.82 -28.05 -0.01
N TYR A 162 -10.05 -27.00 -0.26
CA TYR A 162 -8.63 -26.90 0.07
C TYR A 162 -8.34 -25.90 1.17
N VAL A 163 -9.28 -25.00 1.46
CA VAL A 163 -9.14 -23.93 2.44
C VAL A 163 -10.36 -23.86 3.35
N ASP A 164 -10.21 -23.26 4.52
CA ASP A 164 -11.34 -23.00 5.41
C ASP A 164 -12.21 -21.82 4.91
N LYS A 165 -13.35 -21.60 5.58
CA LYS A 165 -14.31 -20.55 5.19
C LYS A 165 -13.75 -19.14 5.30
N ALA A 166 -12.86 -18.87 6.27
CA ALA A 166 -12.29 -17.57 6.46
C ALA A 166 -11.27 -17.26 5.34
N GLU A 167 -10.44 -18.23 5.01
CA GLU A 167 -9.49 -18.13 3.92
C GLU A 167 -10.19 -18.04 2.55
N LEU A 168 -11.25 -18.80 2.33
CA LEU A 168 -12.07 -18.73 1.13
C LEU A 168 -12.65 -17.30 0.95
N ALA A 169 -13.26 -16.75 2.00
CA ALA A 169 -13.82 -15.39 1.97
C ALA A 169 -12.73 -14.33 1.74
N ARG A 170 -11.51 -14.58 2.25
CA ARG A 170 -10.36 -13.74 1.97
C ARG A 170 -9.96 -13.80 0.49
N LEU A 171 -9.82 -15.00 -0.07
CA LEU A 171 -9.43 -15.22 -1.47
C LEU A 171 -10.44 -14.62 -2.45
N GLU A 172 -11.73 -14.64 -2.14
CA GLU A 172 -12.77 -14.04 -2.96
C GLU A 172 -12.58 -12.53 -3.20
N GLN A 173 -11.93 -11.82 -2.27
CA GLN A 173 -11.69 -10.39 -2.41
C GLN A 173 -10.66 -10.08 -3.51
N TYR A 174 -9.83 -11.05 -3.88
CA TYR A 174 -8.77 -10.90 -4.86
C TYR A 174 -9.18 -11.25 -6.29
N VAL A 175 -10.32 -11.93 -6.45
CA VAL A 175 -10.69 -12.55 -7.72
C VAL A 175 -11.99 -11.97 -8.28
N ALA A 176 -12.11 -12.00 -9.59
CA ALA A 176 -13.33 -11.73 -10.33
C ALA A 176 -13.55 -12.85 -11.35
N ILE A 177 -14.79 -13.10 -11.73
CA ILE A 177 -15.17 -14.04 -12.78
C ILE A 177 -15.99 -13.25 -13.79
N LYS A 178 -15.42 -13.09 -15.01
CA LYS A 178 -16.01 -12.31 -16.10
C LYS A 178 -16.22 -13.18 -17.32
#